data_69ee8bde7559ba017aabdc407371856b
#
_entry.id   69ee8bde7559ba017aabdc407371856b
#
_cell.length_a   1.000
_cell.length_b   1.000
_cell.length_c   1.000
_cell.angle_alpha   90.00
_cell.angle_beta   90.00
_cell.angle_gamma   90.00
#
_symmetry.space_group_name_H-M   'P 1'
#
loop_
_entity.id
_entity.type
_entity.pdbx_description
1 polymer ?
#
loop_
_entity_poly.entity_id
_entity_poly.type
_entity_poly.pdbx_seq_one_letter_code
_entity_poly.pdbx_strand_id
1 'polypeptide(L)'
;MKKFILFTIIGLFTLLSFSQNNGITYQAVIYNPNAEQLPGYDDQLSPMVESDICLRFSIYGQGLEYEETVQTTTDKFGMVNIIIGNSDQTGGSASSVSDVDWDTGQKSMRVELNHRGDCVSFEEISYQAFSYVPFAYYAQNDNATAAIAENLNLILENQAASEASDDSLQAAIDANEQADLVESIAGDEADAALQADVDQNEADSDSADATLQSN
;
A
#
# COMPACT_ATOMS: atom_id res chain seq x y z
N MET A 1 20.00 -22.94 18.23
CA MET A 1 18.95 -22.43 19.14
C MET A 1 18.97 -20.92 19.33
N LYS A 2 20.10 -20.27 19.67
CA LYS A 2 20.13 -18.78 19.87
C LYS A 2 19.71 -17.95 18.63
N LYS A 3 20.06 -18.37 17.42
CA LYS A 3 19.68 -17.67 16.18
C LYS A 3 18.17 -17.80 15.86
N PHE A 4 17.54 -18.91 16.21
CA PHE A 4 16.09 -19.11 16.03
C PHE A 4 15.27 -18.23 16.97
N ILE A 5 15.72 -18.08 18.22
CA ILE A 5 15.06 -17.23 19.24
C ILE A 5 15.11 -15.75 18.80
N LEU A 6 16.23 -15.29 18.22
CA LEU A 6 16.36 -13.92 17.73
C LEU A 6 15.41 -13.64 16.56
N PHE A 7 15.22 -14.58 15.62
CA PHE A 7 14.27 -14.44 14.51
C PHE A 7 12.81 -14.41 15.00
N THR A 8 12.48 -15.20 16.02
CA THR A 8 11.14 -15.22 16.62
C THR A 8 10.82 -13.91 17.35
N ILE A 9 11.79 -13.30 18.03
CA ILE A 9 11.63 -12.02 18.73
C ILE A 9 11.47 -10.88 17.73
N ILE A 10 12.23 -10.84 16.62
CA ILE A 10 12.10 -9.83 15.57
C ILE A 10 10.74 -9.97 14.86
N GLY A 11 10.26 -11.19 14.58
CA GLY A 11 8.94 -11.44 14.01
C GLY A 11 7.76 -11.01 14.90
N LEU A 12 7.92 -11.06 16.22
CA LEU A 12 6.87 -10.65 17.17
C LEU A 12 6.75 -9.12 17.29
N PHE A 13 7.84 -8.38 17.06
CA PHE A 13 7.81 -6.90 17.09
C PHE A 13 7.11 -6.27 15.88
N THR A 14 7.02 -6.96 14.75
CA THR A 14 6.33 -6.46 13.55
C THR A 14 4.80 -6.55 13.63
N LEU A 15 4.24 -7.22 14.65
CA LEU A 15 2.79 -7.31 14.86
C LEU A 15 2.20 -6.12 15.65
N LEU A 16 3.03 -5.21 16.15
CA LEU A 16 2.57 -3.95 16.76
C LEU A 16 2.32 -2.89 15.68
N SER A 17 1.48 -3.21 14.70
CA SER A 17 0.89 -2.20 13.83
C SER A 17 -0.12 -1.42 14.68
N PHE A 18 0.26 -0.23 15.11
CA PHE A 18 -0.72 0.72 15.65
C PHE A 18 -1.68 1.05 14.51
N SER A 19 -2.91 0.55 14.62
CA SER A 19 -3.99 1.01 13.78
C SER A 19 -4.11 2.51 14.01
N GLN A 20 -3.90 3.32 12.98
CA GLN A 20 -4.27 4.73 13.02
C GLN A 20 -5.79 4.76 13.23
N ASN A 21 -6.26 5.50 14.24
CA ASN A 21 -7.68 5.72 14.42
C ASN A 21 -8.19 6.48 13.19
N ASN A 22 -8.92 5.78 12.33
CA ASN A 22 -9.56 6.35 11.15
C ASN A 22 -10.81 7.10 11.60
N GLY A 23 -10.66 8.36 11.99
CA GLY A 23 -11.77 9.16 12.46
C GLY A 23 -11.51 10.65 12.32
N ILE A 24 -12.56 11.44 12.51
CA ILE A 24 -12.52 12.90 12.45
C ILE A 24 -12.51 13.42 13.87
N THR A 25 -11.48 14.17 14.27
CA THR A 25 -11.45 14.81 15.58
C THR A 25 -12.42 15.98 15.63
N TYR A 26 -13.34 15.95 16.59
CA TYR A 26 -14.29 17.00 16.87
C TYR A 26 -14.06 17.57 18.26
N GLN A 27 -13.90 18.89 18.35
CA GLN A 27 -13.78 19.62 19.61
C GLN A 27 -14.76 20.80 19.61
N ALA A 28 -15.50 20.95 20.71
CA ALA A 28 -16.43 22.04 20.86
C ALA A 28 -16.63 22.41 22.35
N VAL A 29 -16.98 23.65 22.60
CA VAL A 29 -17.57 24.08 23.89
C VAL A 29 -19.07 24.04 23.74
N ILE A 30 -19.74 23.32 24.62
CA ILE A 30 -21.20 23.17 24.60
C ILE A 30 -21.80 24.19 25.53
N TYR A 31 -22.70 25.00 25.00
CA TYR A 31 -23.40 26.01 25.75
C TYR A 31 -24.81 25.53 26.09
N ASN A 32 -25.30 25.95 27.27
CA ASN A 32 -26.65 25.64 27.71
C ASN A 32 -27.68 26.47 26.93
N PRO A 33 -28.53 25.87 26.09
CA PRO A 33 -29.54 26.60 25.33
C PRO A 33 -30.65 27.23 26.25
N ASN A 34 -30.77 26.76 27.48
CA ASN A 34 -31.75 27.19 28.44
C ASN A 34 -31.12 28.01 29.59
N ALA A 35 -29.95 28.60 29.40
CA ALA A 35 -29.34 29.44 30.41
C ALA A 35 -30.27 30.62 30.73
N GLU A 36 -30.70 30.73 31.99
CA GLU A 36 -31.53 31.89 32.46
C GLU A 36 -30.70 33.16 32.35
N GLN A 37 -31.23 34.14 31.60
CA GLN A 37 -30.65 35.47 31.55
C GLN A 37 -30.82 36.16 32.89
N LEU A 38 -29.74 36.35 33.62
CA LEU A 38 -29.76 37.22 34.78
C LEU A 38 -29.90 38.70 34.35
N PRO A 39 -30.82 39.47 34.91
CA PRO A 39 -30.99 40.88 34.56
C PRO A 39 -29.68 41.66 34.72
N GLY A 40 -29.20 42.25 33.65
CA GLY A 40 -27.95 43.03 33.60
C GLY A 40 -26.69 42.30 33.18
N TYR A 41 -26.79 41.03 32.76
CA TYR A 41 -25.70 40.26 32.13
C TYR A 41 -26.12 39.91 30.72
N ASP A 42 -25.32 40.36 29.75
CA ASP A 42 -25.51 40.05 28.32
C ASP A 42 -24.91 38.68 27.93
N ASP A 43 -24.38 37.90 28.87
CA ASP A 43 -23.77 36.59 28.59
C ASP A 43 -24.83 35.50 28.41
N GLN A 44 -25.31 35.36 27.18
CA GLN A 44 -26.20 34.27 26.74
C GLN A 44 -25.51 32.90 26.65
N LEU A 45 -24.23 32.81 26.95
CA LEU A 45 -23.42 31.64 26.69
C LEU A 45 -22.81 31.07 27.97
N SER A 46 -23.63 30.33 28.75
CA SER A 46 -23.13 29.57 29.89
C SER A 46 -22.68 28.17 29.44
N PRO A 47 -21.38 27.81 29.55
CA PRO A 47 -20.92 26.46 29.23
C PRO A 47 -21.63 25.41 30.09
N MET A 48 -21.99 24.30 29.49
CA MET A 48 -22.49 23.11 30.20
C MET A 48 -21.31 22.36 30.81
N VAL A 49 -21.05 22.61 32.08
CA VAL A 49 -19.91 22.07 32.82
C VAL A 49 -20.30 20.72 33.42
N GLU A 50 -19.41 19.71 33.26
CA GLU A 50 -19.55 18.36 33.84
C GLU A 50 -20.97 17.78 33.65
N SER A 51 -21.50 17.97 32.44
CA SER A 51 -22.87 17.61 32.09
C SER A 51 -22.88 16.44 31.08
N ASP A 52 -23.75 15.48 31.35
CA ASP A 52 -23.98 14.40 30.39
C ASP A 52 -24.79 14.91 29.20
N ILE A 53 -24.29 14.65 27.99
CA ILE A 53 -24.92 15.05 26.74
C ILE A 53 -24.83 13.91 25.72
N CYS A 54 -25.66 13.98 24.68
CA CYS A 54 -25.48 13.17 23.49
C CYS A 54 -25.22 14.07 22.28
N LEU A 55 -24.27 13.70 21.45
CA LEU A 55 -24.01 14.32 20.17
C LEU A 55 -24.31 13.33 19.06
N ARG A 56 -25.02 13.77 18.03
CA ARG A 56 -25.24 13.00 16.82
C ARG A 56 -24.52 13.68 15.67
N PHE A 57 -23.66 12.91 15.00
CA PHE A 57 -22.86 13.34 13.86
C PHE A 57 -23.41 12.66 12.62
N SER A 58 -23.77 13.43 11.61
CA SER A 58 -24.27 12.90 10.35
C SER A 58 -23.46 13.48 9.19
N ILE A 59 -22.97 12.61 8.29
CA ILE A 59 -22.24 12.98 7.09
C ILE A 59 -23.16 12.81 5.88
N TYR A 60 -23.32 13.87 5.12
CA TYR A 60 -24.14 13.94 3.94
C TYR A 60 -23.31 14.15 2.67
N GLY A 61 -23.64 13.41 1.62
CA GLY A 61 -23.27 13.65 0.25
C GLY A 61 -24.53 13.85 -0.60
N GLN A 62 -24.87 12.91 -1.48
CA GLN A 62 -26.17 12.91 -2.16
C GLN A 62 -27.34 12.52 -1.26
N GLY A 63 -27.05 11.95 -0.09
CA GLY A 63 -27.97 11.55 0.97
C GLY A 63 -27.22 11.40 2.28
N LEU A 64 -27.86 10.80 3.29
CA LEU A 64 -27.19 10.41 4.52
C LEU A 64 -26.24 9.24 4.25
N GLU A 65 -24.94 9.47 4.36
CA GLU A 65 -23.92 8.45 4.12
C GLU A 65 -23.45 7.80 5.41
N TYR A 66 -23.27 8.56 6.48
CA TYR A 66 -22.86 8.03 7.79
C TYR A 66 -23.53 8.78 8.93
N GLU A 67 -23.90 8.07 9.98
CA GLU A 67 -24.40 8.67 11.20
C GLU A 67 -23.95 7.87 12.42
N GLU A 68 -23.52 8.56 13.47
CA GLU A 68 -23.26 7.97 14.78
C GLU A 68 -23.79 8.86 15.89
N THR A 69 -24.10 8.26 17.05
CA THR A 69 -24.51 8.96 18.25
C THR A 69 -23.54 8.65 19.38
N VAL A 70 -22.98 9.69 19.98
CA VAL A 70 -21.99 9.58 21.05
C VAL A 70 -22.57 10.20 22.33
N GLN A 71 -22.71 9.40 23.37
CA GLN A 71 -22.97 9.89 24.71
C GLN A 71 -21.65 10.20 25.40
N THR A 72 -21.51 11.39 25.95
CA THR A 72 -20.30 11.88 26.60
C THR A 72 -20.62 12.88 27.72
N THR A 73 -19.61 13.17 28.52
CA THR A 73 -19.71 14.20 29.58
C THR A 73 -18.76 15.34 29.20
N THR A 74 -19.25 16.58 29.30
CA THR A 74 -18.42 17.78 29.12
C THR A 74 -17.43 17.93 30.27
N ASP A 75 -16.29 18.56 30.02
CA ASP A 75 -15.30 18.84 31.06
C ASP A 75 -15.69 20.06 31.92
N LYS A 76 -14.81 20.45 32.84
CA LYS A 76 -14.97 21.62 33.71
C LYS A 76 -15.05 22.97 32.98
N PHE A 77 -14.84 23.02 31.70
CA PHE A 77 -14.98 24.19 30.84
C PHE A 77 -16.14 24.07 29.85
N GLY A 78 -16.92 22.98 29.93
CA GLY A 78 -17.99 22.68 28.99
C GLY A 78 -17.47 22.10 27.64
N MET A 79 -16.23 21.67 27.60
CA MET A 79 -15.62 21.14 26.37
C MET A 79 -15.87 19.65 26.20
N VAL A 80 -16.00 19.24 24.94
CA VAL A 80 -15.94 17.86 24.49
C VAL A 80 -14.79 17.66 23.50
N ASN A 81 -14.20 16.45 23.51
CA ASN A 81 -13.21 16.01 22.54
C ASN A 81 -13.58 14.59 22.13
N ILE A 82 -14.02 14.43 20.90
CA ILE A 82 -14.58 13.20 20.36
C ILE A 82 -13.85 12.85 19.05
N ILE A 83 -13.68 11.57 18.80
CA ILE A 83 -13.24 11.06 17.49
C ILE A 83 -14.47 10.43 16.83
N ILE A 84 -15.02 11.11 15.82
CA ILE A 84 -16.11 10.61 15.00
C ILE A 84 -15.63 9.40 14.22
N GLY A 85 -16.38 8.30 14.24
CA GLY A 85 -16.00 7.02 13.64
C GLY A 85 -15.53 5.98 14.65
N ASN A 86 -15.49 6.32 15.95
CA ASN A 86 -15.15 5.36 17.02
C ASN A 86 -16.36 4.72 17.69
N SER A 87 -17.57 5.24 17.44
CA SER A 87 -18.81 4.68 17.97
C SER A 87 -19.52 3.85 16.93
N ASP A 88 -20.52 3.07 17.38
CA ASP A 88 -21.33 2.28 16.47
C ASP A 88 -22.15 3.20 15.55
N GLN A 89 -22.21 2.83 14.27
CA GLN A 89 -23.06 3.50 13.30
C GLN A 89 -24.52 3.40 13.70
N THR A 90 -25.24 4.52 13.65
CA THR A 90 -26.68 4.58 13.93
C THR A 90 -27.54 4.82 12.69
N GLY A 91 -26.93 5.21 11.55
CA GLY A 91 -27.63 5.45 10.29
C GLY A 91 -26.67 5.69 9.12
N GLY A 92 -27.25 5.82 7.91
CA GLY A 92 -26.49 6.05 6.68
C GLY A 92 -26.17 4.79 5.89
N SER A 93 -25.59 4.97 4.70
CA SER A 93 -25.25 3.88 3.77
C SER A 93 -23.87 3.29 3.99
N ALA A 94 -22.94 4.05 4.58
CA ALA A 94 -21.58 3.63 4.89
C ALA A 94 -21.53 3.00 6.30
N SER A 95 -20.85 1.87 6.44
CA SER A 95 -20.73 1.15 7.71
C SER A 95 -19.70 1.78 8.67
N SER A 96 -18.81 2.60 8.16
CA SER A 96 -17.83 3.37 8.92
C SER A 96 -17.52 4.70 8.24
N VAL A 97 -16.86 5.62 8.95
CA VAL A 97 -16.38 6.88 8.35
C VAL A 97 -15.39 6.63 7.21
N SER A 98 -14.64 5.53 7.25
CA SER A 98 -13.72 5.14 6.18
C SER A 98 -14.43 4.66 4.92
N ASP A 99 -15.67 4.17 5.03
CA ASP A 99 -16.47 3.66 3.92
C ASP A 99 -17.32 4.75 3.25
N VAL A 100 -17.28 5.97 3.77
CA VAL A 100 -17.90 7.14 3.14
C VAL A 100 -17.18 7.38 1.81
N ASP A 101 -17.94 7.57 0.74
CA ASP A 101 -17.38 7.86 -0.59
C ASP A 101 -16.91 9.32 -0.67
N TRP A 102 -15.71 9.59 -0.14
CA TRP A 102 -15.13 10.91 -0.08
C TRP A 102 -14.77 11.50 -1.46
N ASP A 103 -14.75 10.69 -2.51
CA ASP A 103 -14.35 11.08 -3.86
C ASP A 103 -15.51 11.69 -4.65
N THR A 104 -16.75 11.46 -4.24
CA THR A 104 -17.93 11.92 -4.95
C THR A 104 -18.58 13.13 -4.28
N GLY A 105 -18.54 14.26 -4.97
CA GLY A 105 -19.26 15.47 -4.59
C GLY A 105 -18.80 16.11 -3.29
N GLN A 106 -19.42 17.22 -2.95
CA GLN A 106 -19.15 17.92 -1.69
C GLN A 106 -19.86 17.22 -0.53
N LYS A 107 -19.12 16.95 0.52
CA LYS A 107 -19.65 16.40 1.77
C LYS A 107 -19.95 17.50 2.77
N SER A 108 -20.96 17.27 3.60
CA SER A 108 -21.33 18.16 4.70
C SER A 108 -21.49 17.36 5.99
N MET A 109 -21.13 17.95 7.08
CA MET A 109 -21.34 17.38 8.42
C MET A 109 -22.42 18.18 9.15
N ARG A 110 -23.41 17.45 9.68
CA ARG A 110 -24.39 17.96 10.61
C ARG A 110 -24.04 17.46 11.99
N VAL A 111 -24.09 18.36 12.97
CA VAL A 111 -23.92 18.05 14.37
C VAL A 111 -25.19 18.47 15.12
N GLU A 112 -25.73 17.52 15.85
CA GLU A 112 -26.93 17.73 16.65
C GLU A 112 -26.64 17.40 18.12
N LEU A 113 -27.23 18.16 19.01
CA LEU A 113 -27.06 18.06 20.46
C LEU A 113 -28.34 17.60 21.13
N ASN A 114 -28.22 16.63 22.01
CA ASN A 114 -29.18 16.37 23.07
C ASN A 114 -28.55 16.76 24.41
N HIS A 115 -29.01 17.86 25.00
CA HIS A 115 -28.47 18.43 26.23
C HIS A 115 -28.91 17.70 27.51
N ARG A 116 -29.79 16.70 27.39
CA ARG A 116 -30.29 15.91 28.54
C ARG A 116 -29.49 14.62 28.75
N GLY A 117 -28.65 14.25 27.80
CA GLY A 117 -27.90 13.01 27.87
C GLY A 117 -28.73 11.73 27.66
N ASP A 118 -30.03 11.84 27.33
CA ASP A 118 -30.94 10.72 27.11
C ASP A 118 -30.92 10.20 25.67
N CYS A 119 -30.26 10.91 24.76
CA CYS A 119 -30.13 10.58 23.32
C CYS A 119 -31.48 10.43 22.57
N VAL A 120 -32.56 11.06 23.04
CA VAL A 120 -33.90 10.89 22.45
C VAL A 120 -34.26 12.00 21.47
N SER A 121 -34.02 13.26 21.86
CA SER A 121 -34.40 14.45 21.08
C SER A 121 -33.16 15.28 20.81
N PHE A 122 -32.90 15.56 19.55
CA PHE A 122 -31.74 16.29 19.13
C PHE A 122 -32.09 17.62 18.50
N GLU A 123 -31.26 18.64 18.75
CA GLU A 123 -31.32 19.95 18.15
C GLU A 123 -30.08 20.20 17.31
N GLU A 124 -30.25 20.68 16.07
CA GLU A 124 -29.10 20.97 15.17
C GLU A 124 -28.32 22.16 15.72
N ILE A 125 -27.04 21.98 15.96
CA ILE A 125 -26.11 23.02 16.42
C ILE A 125 -25.11 23.45 15.33
N SER A 126 -24.90 22.62 14.32
CA SER A 126 -24.01 22.93 13.20
C SER A 126 -24.35 22.14 11.97
N TYR A 127 -24.31 22.80 10.80
CA TYR A 127 -24.35 22.17 9.48
C TYR A 127 -23.31 22.85 8.60
N GLN A 128 -22.22 22.14 8.29
CA GLN A 128 -21.09 22.72 7.57
C GLN A 128 -20.58 21.77 6.47
N ALA A 129 -20.23 22.33 5.33
CA ALA A 129 -19.52 21.60 4.30
C ALA A 129 -18.08 21.32 4.74
N PHE A 130 -17.58 20.13 4.44
CA PHE A 130 -16.17 19.84 4.58
C PHE A 130 -15.35 20.67 3.59
N SER A 131 -14.37 21.39 4.12
CA SER A 131 -13.39 22.09 3.31
C SER A 131 -12.13 21.24 3.24
N TYR A 132 -11.63 21.00 2.03
CA TYR A 132 -10.39 20.25 1.83
C TYR A 132 -9.22 21.02 2.45
N VAL A 133 -8.41 20.32 3.26
CA VAL A 133 -7.11 20.83 3.63
C VAL A 133 -6.20 20.70 2.41
N PRO A 134 -5.38 21.71 2.05
CA PRO A 134 -4.55 21.66 0.85
C PRO A 134 -3.72 20.38 0.69
N PHE A 135 -3.29 19.77 1.79
CA PHE A 135 -2.53 18.52 1.79
C PHE A 135 -3.37 17.29 1.42
N ALA A 136 -4.63 17.24 1.82
CA ALA A 136 -5.54 16.13 1.46
C ALA A 136 -5.91 16.18 -0.03
N TYR A 137 -6.06 17.39 -0.58
CA TYR A 137 -6.30 17.59 -2.00
C TYR A 137 -5.16 17.07 -2.89
N TYR A 138 -3.90 17.18 -2.42
CA TYR A 138 -2.75 16.63 -3.13
C TYR A 138 -2.62 15.11 -3.02
N ALA A 139 -3.04 14.51 -1.92
CA ALA A 139 -2.97 13.07 -1.70
C ALA A 139 -4.03 12.29 -2.52
N GLN A 140 -5.14 12.94 -2.84
CA GLN A 140 -6.29 12.39 -3.58
C GLN A 140 -6.15 12.57 -5.10
N ASN A 141 -4.97 12.93 -5.60
CA ASN A 141 -4.81 13.20 -7.02
C ASN A 141 -4.77 11.87 -7.80
N ASP A 142 -5.83 11.59 -8.56
CA ASP A 142 -6.00 10.44 -9.49
C ASP A 142 -4.78 10.20 -10.40
N ASN A 143 -3.99 11.25 -10.65
CA ASN A 143 -2.74 11.16 -11.37
C ASN A 143 -1.69 10.25 -10.72
N ALA A 144 -1.69 10.10 -9.39
CA ALA A 144 -0.75 9.22 -8.71
C ALA A 144 -1.09 7.74 -8.96
N THR A 145 -2.38 7.39 -8.94
CA THR A 145 -2.85 6.03 -9.22
C THR A 145 -2.60 5.65 -10.69
N ALA A 146 -2.89 6.57 -11.62
CA ALA A 146 -2.62 6.38 -13.03
C ALA A 146 -1.10 6.24 -13.31
N ALA A 147 -0.27 7.10 -12.71
CA ALA A 147 1.18 7.03 -12.84
C ALA A 147 1.78 5.74 -12.22
N ILE A 148 1.22 5.25 -11.12
CA ILE A 148 1.63 3.96 -10.53
C ILE A 148 1.29 2.81 -11.48
N ALA A 149 0.10 2.81 -12.07
CA ALA A 149 -0.31 1.78 -13.04
C ALA A 149 0.57 1.80 -14.31
N GLU A 150 0.90 2.98 -14.83
CA GLU A 150 1.80 3.15 -15.97
C GLU A 150 3.22 2.68 -15.64
N ASN A 151 3.76 3.04 -14.48
CA ASN A 151 5.06 2.57 -14.04
C ASN A 151 5.11 1.06 -13.85
N LEU A 152 4.04 0.44 -13.34
CA LEU A 152 3.95 -1.00 -13.21
C LEU A 152 4.01 -1.69 -14.58
N ASN A 153 3.28 -1.17 -15.58
CA ASN A 153 3.34 -1.70 -16.93
C ASN A 153 4.74 -1.59 -17.54
N LEU A 154 5.41 -0.45 -17.36
CA LEU A 154 6.79 -0.27 -17.82
C LEU A 154 7.78 -1.22 -17.15
N ILE A 155 7.59 -1.52 -15.86
CA ILE A 155 8.40 -2.50 -15.14
C ILE A 155 8.20 -3.89 -15.73
N LEU A 156 6.96 -4.30 -16.01
CA LEU A 156 6.65 -5.60 -16.60
C LEU A 156 7.19 -5.72 -18.03
N GLU A 157 7.10 -4.67 -18.84
CA GLU A 157 7.68 -4.63 -20.20
C GLU A 157 9.21 -4.74 -20.16
N ASN A 158 9.86 -4.01 -19.26
CA ASN A 158 11.31 -4.07 -19.08
C ASN A 158 11.77 -5.46 -18.60
N GLN A 159 11.03 -6.09 -17.72
CA GLN A 159 11.31 -7.45 -17.27
C GLN A 159 11.21 -8.44 -18.41
N ALA A 160 10.14 -8.41 -19.20
CA ALA A 160 9.97 -9.27 -20.36
C ALA A 160 11.06 -9.07 -21.43
N ALA A 161 11.49 -7.82 -21.66
CA ALA A 161 12.59 -7.51 -22.57
C ALA A 161 13.93 -8.03 -22.05
N SER A 162 14.18 -7.98 -20.75
CA SER A 162 15.38 -8.55 -20.12
C SER A 162 15.40 -10.06 -20.26
N GLU A 163 14.30 -10.75 -19.94
CA GLU A 163 14.18 -12.21 -20.08
C GLU A 163 14.41 -12.66 -21.54
N ALA A 164 13.82 -11.95 -22.51
CA ALA A 164 14.04 -12.26 -23.94
C ALA A 164 15.50 -12.04 -24.38
N SER A 165 16.18 -11.05 -23.79
CA SER A 165 17.62 -10.81 -24.04
C SER A 165 18.48 -11.92 -23.45
N ASP A 166 18.16 -12.37 -22.24
CA ASP A 166 18.88 -13.44 -21.54
C ASP A 166 18.71 -14.77 -22.30
N ASP A 167 17.51 -15.09 -22.79
CA ASP A 167 17.23 -16.26 -23.61
C ASP A 167 18.04 -16.23 -24.95
N SER A 168 18.14 -15.05 -25.56
CA SER A 168 18.93 -14.85 -26.78
C SER A 168 20.43 -15.04 -26.53
N LEU A 169 20.92 -14.52 -25.40
CA LEU A 169 22.33 -14.73 -25.00
C LEU A 169 22.63 -16.20 -24.70
N GLN A 170 21.73 -16.89 -24.01
CA GLN A 170 21.88 -18.30 -23.73
C GLN A 170 21.92 -19.13 -25.03
N ALA A 171 21.03 -18.85 -25.97
CA ALA A 171 21.04 -19.51 -27.28
C ALA A 171 22.35 -19.27 -28.08
N ALA A 172 22.93 -18.07 -27.97
CA ALA A 172 24.21 -17.76 -28.59
C ALA A 172 25.37 -18.49 -27.91
N ILE A 173 25.34 -18.64 -26.60
CA ILE A 173 26.33 -19.44 -25.83
C ILE A 173 26.26 -20.90 -26.28
N ASP A 174 25.06 -21.49 -26.29
CA ASP A 174 24.87 -22.89 -26.71
C ASP A 174 25.35 -23.14 -28.15
N ALA A 175 25.10 -22.18 -29.04
CA ALA A 175 25.57 -22.27 -30.43
C ALA A 175 27.12 -22.21 -30.55
N ASN A 176 27.76 -21.36 -29.75
CA ASN A 176 29.23 -21.28 -29.71
C ASN A 176 29.84 -22.55 -29.12
N GLU A 177 29.29 -23.10 -28.04
CA GLU A 177 29.75 -24.37 -27.46
C GLU A 177 29.65 -25.51 -28.46
N GLN A 178 28.57 -25.55 -29.26
CA GLN A 178 28.46 -26.55 -30.35
C GLN A 178 29.47 -26.33 -31.45
N ALA A 179 29.77 -25.11 -31.84
CA ALA A 179 30.77 -24.78 -32.84
C ALA A 179 32.17 -25.19 -32.36
N ASP A 180 32.52 -24.90 -31.13
CA ASP A 180 33.79 -25.29 -30.52
C ASP A 180 33.95 -26.81 -30.47
N LEU A 181 32.88 -27.54 -30.17
CA LEU A 181 32.90 -29.01 -30.17
C LEU A 181 33.11 -29.56 -31.56
N VAL A 182 32.48 -29.01 -32.58
CA VAL A 182 32.67 -29.44 -34.01
C VAL A 182 34.09 -29.16 -34.47
N GLU A 183 34.66 -27.99 -34.10
CA GLU A 183 36.06 -27.65 -34.43
C GLU A 183 37.06 -28.62 -33.76
N SER A 184 36.82 -28.96 -32.47
CA SER A 184 37.63 -29.92 -31.73
C SER A 184 37.61 -31.32 -32.40
N ILE A 185 36.43 -31.81 -32.77
CA ILE A 185 36.28 -33.10 -33.45
C ILE A 185 37.02 -33.09 -34.83
N ALA A 186 36.87 -32.01 -35.57
CA ALA A 186 37.56 -31.87 -36.86
C ALA A 186 39.10 -31.83 -36.70
N GLY A 187 39.60 -31.22 -35.62
CA GLY A 187 41.02 -31.24 -35.24
C GLY A 187 41.52 -32.66 -34.95
N ASP A 188 40.79 -33.39 -34.11
CA ASP A 188 41.12 -34.78 -33.77
C ASP A 188 41.10 -35.69 -34.96
N GLU A 189 40.16 -35.52 -35.90
CA GLU A 189 40.15 -36.31 -37.19
C GLU A 189 41.33 -35.96 -38.09
N ALA A 190 41.71 -34.67 -38.12
CA ALA A 190 42.90 -34.28 -38.94
C ALA A 190 44.22 -34.82 -38.35
N ASP A 191 44.34 -34.80 -37.02
CA ASP A 191 45.51 -35.37 -36.33
C ASP A 191 45.60 -36.89 -36.53
N ALA A 192 44.47 -37.58 -36.45
CA ALA A 192 44.42 -39.01 -36.73
C ALA A 192 44.80 -39.34 -38.16
N ALA A 193 44.40 -38.55 -39.16
CA ALA A 193 44.80 -38.71 -40.55
C ALA A 193 46.29 -38.45 -40.74
N LEU A 194 46.84 -37.43 -40.13
CA LEU A 194 48.26 -37.12 -40.13
C LEU A 194 49.09 -38.28 -39.52
N GLN A 195 48.64 -38.83 -38.41
CA GLN A 195 49.30 -39.96 -37.77
C GLN A 195 49.29 -41.18 -38.69
N ALA A 196 48.21 -41.49 -39.40
CA ALA A 196 48.13 -42.60 -40.36
C ALA A 196 49.08 -42.42 -41.54
N ASP A 197 49.26 -41.19 -42.04
CA ASP A 197 50.22 -40.86 -43.08
C ASP A 197 51.68 -41.05 -42.61
N VAL A 198 51.98 -40.69 -41.37
CA VAL A 198 53.31 -40.93 -40.76
C VAL A 198 53.59 -42.42 -40.65
N ASP A 199 52.65 -43.18 -40.08
CA ASP A 199 52.78 -44.62 -39.93
C ASP A 199 53.00 -45.35 -41.32
N GLN A 200 52.29 -44.87 -42.36
CA GLN A 200 52.48 -45.41 -43.74
C GLN A 200 53.85 -45.07 -44.29
N ASN A 201 54.32 -43.84 -44.09
CA ASN A 201 55.67 -43.46 -44.60
C ASN A 201 56.78 -44.21 -43.88
N GLU A 202 56.64 -44.49 -42.59
CA GLU A 202 57.58 -45.33 -41.83
C GLU A 202 57.61 -46.77 -42.42
N ALA A 203 56.44 -47.35 -42.66
CA ALA A 203 56.33 -48.69 -43.24
C ALA A 203 56.94 -48.77 -44.65
N ASP A 204 56.71 -47.73 -45.45
CA ASP A 204 57.29 -47.67 -46.81
C ASP A 204 58.83 -47.53 -46.78
N SER A 205 59.33 -46.72 -45.79
CA SER A 205 60.78 -46.57 -45.55
C SER A 205 61.41 -47.90 -45.13
N ASP A 206 60.83 -48.59 -44.17
CA ASP A 206 61.28 -49.86 -43.66
C ASP A 206 61.30 -50.92 -44.78
N SER A 207 60.31 -50.95 -45.68
CA SER A 207 60.20 -51.79 -46.81
C SER A 207 61.32 -51.53 -47.85
N ALA A 208 61.59 -50.22 -48.07
CA ALA A 208 62.68 -49.83 -48.97
C ALA A 208 64.04 -50.21 -48.40
N ASP A 209 64.28 -50.04 -47.14
CA ASP A 209 65.53 -50.41 -46.46
C ASP A 209 65.75 -51.93 -46.47
N ALA A 210 64.72 -52.73 -46.23
CA ALA A 210 64.77 -54.17 -46.31
C ALA A 210 65.13 -54.65 -47.73
N THR A 211 64.59 -53.95 -48.75
CA THR A 211 64.92 -54.25 -50.15
C THR A 211 66.40 -53.96 -50.49
N LEU A 212 66.88 -52.82 -49.92
CA LEU A 212 68.28 -52.44 -50.09
C LEU A 212 69.25 -53.40 -49.39
N GLN A 213 68.87 -53.92 -48.24
CA GLN A 213 69.68 -54.87 -47.46
C GLN A 213 69.75 -56.32 -48.11
N SER A 214 68.76 -56.65 -48.94
CA SER A 214 68.64 -57.96 -49.55
C SER A 214 69.37 -58.11 -50.89
N ASN A 215 69.86 -56.99 -51.45
CA ASN A 215 70.68 -56.96 -52.70
C ASN A 215 72.17 -56.86 -52.37
#